data_5a660f0425d6d059e9520ab7cfdcb50a
#
_entry.id   5a660f0425d6d059e9520ab7cfdcb50a
#
_cell.length_a   1.000
_cell.length_b   1.000
_cell.length_c   1.000
_cell.angle_alpha   90.00
_cell.angle_beta   90.00
_cell.angle_gamma   90.00
#
_symmetry.space_group_name_H-M   'P 1'
#
loop_
_entity.id
_entity.type
_entity.pdbx_description
1 polymer ?
#
loop_
_entity_poly.entity_id
_entity_poly.type
_entity_poly.pdbx_seq_one_letter_code
_entity_poly.pdbx_strand_id
1 'polypeptide(L)'
;MKPQAGLAGLLALAHHAAAQCNGTFTDLTAAEFVKASNPAWNLGNTLDATPDEGSWNNPPVEAATFDLIKAAGFKSVRIPVTYTHHFVSEAPDYEVDPEWLQRVSDVVDMALERDLLVVTNVHHDSWEWADVSLPDADITAIQTKFRALWLQIGQTLACKPATVALESINEPPAETAEDGAAVNEFNALFLDALAESGGWNSRRVVTLAGGGNDAAKTSQWFEPPADVANPWALQIHYYSPYDFTFSAWGKTIWGSDDDKAAVDADLALVRGNFTDVPIYVGEFDASPLNTEPAARWKWFDYFVRAAGEIGAAVAVWDNGLDHLDRETGVFRDQTVIDILHNAVAGVANSLPDSTVDAAATTQFSSAYIFNQVGDATEDKELPYLFNGNELTAVTDSDGTELVQGTDYTVGEAAVTFSADLIGSYISADSAPGVYETFTLTFSAAASTTIQLVQWDTPVLASTSGSATAGSDLSIPVEWKGLDTVAAVKMVTNNGTYLVDDWTQYLGPLQQARGVSGFPCK
;
A
#
# COMPACT_ATOMS: atom_id res chain seq x y z
N MET A 1 -8.95 -43.20 61.71
CA MET A 1 -9.53 -43.20 60.37
C MET A 1 -10.34 -41.91 60.22
N LYS A 2 -9.85 -40.95 59.51
CA LYS A 2 -10.59 -39.76 59.07
C LYS A 2 -10.72 -39.85 57.54
N PRO A 3 -11.88 -39.60 56.96
CA PRO A 3 -12.02 -39.58 55.51
C PRO A 3 -11.46 -38.27 54.92
N GLN A 4 -10.61 -38.39 53.90
CA GLN A 4 -10.21 -37.28 53.04
C GLN A 4 -11.36 -36.99 52.08
N ALA A 5 -11.87 -35.77 52.16
CA ALA A 5 -12.76 -35.21 51.13
C ALA A 5 -11.92 -34.74 49.94
N GLY A 6 -12.09 -35.42 48.78
CA GLY A 6 -11.54 -34.95 47.52
C GLY A 6 -12.33 -33.75 47.05
N LEU A 7 -11.65 -32.62 46.89
CA LEU A 7 -12.16 -31.46 46.11
C LEU A 7 -12.07 -31.81 44.61
N ALA A 8 -13.21 -32.11 44.01
CA ALA A 8 -13.34 -32.07 42.56
C ALA A 8 -13.43 -30.61 42.15
N GLY A 9 -12.35 -30.07 41.55
CA GLY A 9 -12.38 -28.79 40.90
C GLY A 9 -13.26 -28.88 39.65
N LEU A 10 -14.39 -28.20 39.66
CA LEU A 10 -15.12 -27.88 38.43
C LEU A 10 -14.26 -26.88 37.65
N LEU A 11 -13.68 -27.32 36.54
CA LEU A 11 -13.26 -26.42 35.48
C LEU A 11 -14.54 -25.77 34.91
N ALA A 12 -14.78 -24.54 35.24
CA ALA A 12 -15.75 -23.72 34.54
C ALA A 12 -15.14 -23.36 33.17
N LEU A 13 -15.50 -24.09 32.14
CA LEU A 13 -15.37 -23.63 30.77
C LEU A 13 -16.22 -22.36 30.65
N ALA A 14 -15.57 -21.21 30.54
CA ALA A 14 -16.24 -19.98 30.18
C ALA A 14 -16.83 -20.17 28.77
N HIS A 15 -18.08 -20.57 28.69
CA HIS A 15 -18.82 -20.55 27.44
C HIS A 15 -19.09 -19.08 27.13
N HIS A 16 -18.35 -18.49 26.24
CA HIS A 16 -18.68 -17.20 25.68
C HIS A 16 -20.02 -17.35 24.96
N ALA A 17 -21.06 -16.70 25.47
CA ALA A 17 -22.38 -16.76 24.83
C ALA A 17 -22.31 -16.04 23.48
N ALA A 18 -22.82 -16.68 22.43
CA ALA A 18 -22.92 -16.10 21.10
C ALA A 18 -23.61 -14.73 21.15
N ALA A 19 -23.06 -13.73 20.46
CA ALA A 19 -23.60 -12.38 20.43
C ALA A 19 -25.02 -12.35 19.86
N GLN A 20 -25.88 -11.53 20.44
CA GLN A 20 -27.24 -11.27 19.96
C GLN A 20 -27.38 -9.81 19.54
N CYS A 21 -27.73 -9.57 18.29
CA CYS A 21 -27.84 -8.23 17.75
C CYS A 21 -29.29 -7.77 17.67
N ASN A 22 -29.51 -6.50 17.96
CA ASN A 22 -30.78 -5.83 17.76
C ASN A 22 -30.75 -5.02 16.45
N GLY A 23 -31.85 -5.05 15.68
CA GLY A 23 -31.97 -4.30 14.43
C GLY A 23 -32.04 -5.20 13.19
N THR A 24 -31.81 -4.61 12.02
CA THR A 24 -31.82 -5.29 10.72
C THR A 24 -30.42 -5.33 10.15
N PHE A 25 -30.06 -6.47 9.56
CA PHE A 25 -28.85 -6.64 8.78
C PHE A 25 -29.27 -6.79 7.30
N THR A 26 -28.85 -5.85 6.46
CA THR A 26 -29.10 -5.92 5.02
C THR A 26 -27.96 -6.69 4.38
N ASP A 27 -28.26 -7.91 3.93
CA ASP A 27 -27.23 -8.75 3.29
C ASP A 27 -26.65 -8.07 2.05
N LEU A 28 -25.34 -8.25 1.89
CA LEU A 28 -24.61 -7.92 0.69
C LEU A 28 -23.98 -9.21 0.14
N THR A 29 -24.03 -9.39 -1.16
CA THR A 29 -23.16 -10.37 -1.80
C THR A 29 -21.70 -9.88 -1.79
N ALA A 30 -20.75 -10.80 -1.90
CA ALA A 30 -19.34 -10.41 -2.00
C ALA A 30 -19.08 -9.51 -3.23
N ALA A 31 -19.74 -9.76 -4.34
CA ALA A 31 -19.63 -8.94 -5.55
C ALA A 31 -20.16 -7.51 -5.34
N GLU A 32 -21.30 -7.35 -4.64
CA GLU A 32 -21.83 -6.02 -4.31
C GLU A 32 -20.90 -5.27 -3.37
N PHE A 33 -20.37 -5.94 -2.35
CA PHE A 33 -19.41 -5.35 -1.41
C PHE A 33 -18.14 -4.90 -2.12
N VAL A 34 -17.49 -5.79 -2.90
CA VAL A 34 -16.26 -5.49 -3.65
C VAL A 34 -16.50 -4.31 -4.58
N LYS A 35 -17.59 -4.29 -5.34
CA LYS A 35 -17.91 -3.17 -6.21
C LYS A 35 -18.14 -1.86 -5.44
N ALA A 36 -18.82 -1.90 -4.31
CA ALA A 36 -19.14 -0.72 -3.51
C ALA A 36 -17.91 -0.16 -2.78
N SER A 37 -16.92 -1.00 -2.48
CA SER A 37 -15.69 -0.61 -1.76
C SER A 37 -14.64 0.09 -2.64
N ASN A 38 -14.80 0.11 -3.97
CA ASN A 38 -13.79 0.59 -4.90
C ASN A 38 -13.92 2.09 -5.22
N PRO A 39 -12.86 2.93 -5.09
CA PRO A 39 -11.55 2.60 -4.52
C PRO A 39 -11.53 2.62 -2.99
N ALA A 40 -10.60 1.86 -2.42
CA ALA A 40 -10.34 1.77 -1.00
C ALA A 40 -8.98 2.39 -0.63
N TRP A 41 -8.83 2.73 0.64
CA TRP A 41 -7.60 3.25 1.24
C TRP A 41 -7.23 2.43 2.49
N ASN A 42 -5.94 2.21 2.73
CA ASN A 42 -5.45 1.51 3.92
C ASN A 42 -5.08 2.48 5.03
N LEU A 43 -5.52 2.20 6.26
CA LEU A 43 -5.07 2.87 7.48
C LEU A 43 -3.80 2.17 8.01
N GLY A 44 -2.74 2.13 7.22
CA GLY A 44 -1.49 1.45 7.58
C GLY A 44 -0.68 2.18 8.63
N ASN A 45 0.25 1.47 9.28
CA ASN A 45 1.11 1.94 10.36
C ASN A 45 0.33 2.62 11.50
N THR A 46 -0.83 2.09 11.86
CA THR A 46 -1.72 2.67 12.88
C THR A 46 -2.10 1.61 13.91
N LEU A 47 -3.20 0.86 13.71
CA LEU A 47 -3.56 -0.25 14.61
C LEU A 47 -2.73 -1.52 14.34
N ASP A 48 -2.04 -1.58 13.21
CA ASP A 48 -1.04 -2.60 12.89
C ASP A 48 0.33 -2.32 13.52
N ALA A 49 0.59 -1.07 13.97
CA ALA A 49 1.84 -0.72 14.63
C ALA A 49 2.06 -1.49 15.93
N THR A 50 3.30 -1.93 16.17
CA THR A 50 3.69 -2.66 17.37
C THR A 50 4.66 -1.87 18.22
N PRO A 51 4.60 -1.93 19.58
CA PRO A 51 3.65 -2.74 20.37
C PRO A 51 2.24 -2.18 20.48
N ASP A 52 2.00 -0.90 20.18
CA ASP A 52 0.74 -0.21 20.34
C ASP A 52 0.48 0.79 19.21
N GLU A 53 -0.77 1.21 19.04
CA GLU A 53 -1.13 2.35 18.21
C GLU A 53 -0.28 3.58 18.57
N GLY A 54 0.32 4.22 17.57
CA GLY A 54 1.20 5.37 17.79
C GLY A 54 2.68 5.02 18.07
N SER A 55 3.03 3.73 18.07
CA SER A 55 4.44 3.30 18.27
C SER A 55 5.32 3.53 17.07
N TRP A 56 4.74 3.66 15.89
CA TRP A 56 5.47 3.93 14.66
C TRP A 56 5.33 5.42 14.27
N ASN A 57 5.35 5.72 12.98
CA ASN A 57 5.37 7.10 12.49
C ASN A 57 4.04 7.85 12.61
N ASN A 58 2.90 7.15 12.76
CA ASN A 58 1.61 7.80 12.84
C ASN A 58 1.14 8.00 14.29
N PRO A 59 0.46 9.10 14.62
CA PRO A 59 -0.25 9.23 15.86
C PRO A 59 -1.48 8.30 15.89
N PRO A 60 -2.08 8.05 17.06
CA PRO A 60 -3.38 7.40 17.16
C PRO A 60 -4.41 8.06 16.23
N VAL A 61 -5.19 7.22 15.51
CA VAL A 61 -6.12 7.74 14.51
C VAL A 61 -7.29 8.48 15.16
N GLU A 62 -7.66 9.58 14.55
CA GLU A 62 -8.83 10.38 14.91
C GLU A 62 -9.87 10.37 13.77
N ALA A 63 -11.10 10.71 14.11
CA ALA A 63 -12.22 10.81 13.18
C ALA A 63 -11.93 11.71 11.96
N ALA A 64 -11.13 12.77 12.17
CA ALA A 64 -10.74 13.71 11.12
C ALA A 64 -9.96 13.05 9.96
N THR A 65 -9.21 11.97 10.21
CA THR A 65 -8.53 11.22 9.16
C THR A 65 -9.55 10.64 8.16
N PHE A 66 -10.63 10.07 8.67
CA PHE A 66 -11.69 9.51 7.81
C PHE A 66 -12.51 10.59 7.09
N ASP A 67 -12.61 11.81 7.65
CA ASP A 67 -13.20 12.96 6.95
C ASP A 67 -12.37 13.31 5.71
N LEU A 68 -11.05 13.32 5.82
CA LEU A 68 -10.13 13.57 4.69
C LEU A 68 -10.24 12.48 3.63
N ILE A 69 -10.23 11.20 4.03
CA ILE A 69 -10.35 10.06 3.12
C ILE A 69 -11.70 10.07 2.39
N LYS A 70 -12.78 10.38 3.10
CA LYS A 70 -14.10 10.53 2.47
C LYS A 70 -14.14 11.70 1.49
N ALA A 71 -13.58 12.85 1.87
CA ALA A 71 -13.50 14.04 1.04
C ALA A 71 -12.64 13.81 -0.22
N ALA A 72 -11.58 13.00 -0.11
CA ALA A 72 -10.76 12.58 -1.24
C ALA A 72 -11.50 11.65 -2.23
N GLY A 73 -12.67 11.12 -1.86
CA GLY A 73 -13.53 10.33 -2.75
C GLY A 73 -13.48 8.82 -2.55
N PHE A 74 -12.65 8.32 -1.63
CA PHE A 74 -12.61 6.90 -1.30
C PHE A 74 -13.97 6.37 -0.81
N LYS A 75 -14.25 5.11 -1.08
CA LYS A 75 -15.52 4.45 -0.76
C LYS A 75 -15.40 3.55 0.46
N SER A 76 -14.21 3.06 0.73
CA SER A 76 -13.95 2.18 1.86
C SER A 76 -12.56 2.41 2.44
N VAL A 77 -12.38 1.88 3.64
CA VAL A 77 -11.08 1.81 4.31
C VAL A 77 -10.78 0.37 4.71
N ARG A 78 -9.54 -0.08 4.50
CA ARG A 78 -9.01 -1.27 5.14
C ARG A 78 -8.28 -0.81 6.40
N ILE A 79 -8.61 -1.43 7.53
CA ILE A 79 -8.07 -1.13 8.85
C ILE A 79 -7.25 -2.34 9.30
N PRO A 80 -5.94 -2.38 9.01
CA PRO A 80 -5.03 -3.40 9.51
C PRO A 80 -4.94 -3.33 11.04
N VAL A 81 -4.96 -4.50 11.71
CA VAL A 81 -4.88 -4.58 13.18
C VAL A 81 -3.97 -5.72 13.61
N THR A 82 -2.98 -5.41 14.46
CA THR A 82 -2.10 -6.38 15.10
C THR A 82 -2.51 -6.61 16.55
N TYR A 83 -2.55 -7.86 16.97
CA TYR A 83 -2.98 -8.26 18.31
C TYR A 83 -1.84 -8.83 19.16
N THR A 84 -0.66 -9.02 18.60
CA THR A 84 0.48 -9.71 19.20
C THR A 84 0.80 -9.24 20.64
N HIS A 85 0.80 -7.92 20.87
CA HIS A 85 1.15 -7.35 22.18
C HIS A 85 -0.06 -7.09 23.09
N HIS A 86 -1.26 -7.46 22.65
CA HIS A 86 -2.51 -7.19 23.34
C HIS A 86 -3.15 -8.44 23.98
N PHE A 87 -2.44 -9.58 24.03
CA PHE A 87 -2.90 -10.74 24.78
C PHE A 87 -2.62 -10.57 26.27
N VAL A 88 -3.66 -10.72 27.09
CA VAL A 88 -3.58 -10.61 28.56
C VAL A 88 -3.57 -11.96 29.24
N SER A 89 -3.78 -13.06 28.50
CA SER A 89 -3.65 -14.43 29.00
C SER A 89 -2.94 -15.34 27.99
N GLU A 90 -2.42 -16.46 28.51
CA GLU A 90 -1.79 -17.53 27.75
C GLU A 90 -2.81 -18.61 27.38
N ALA A 91 -2.31 -19.71 26.76
CA ALA A 91 -3.11 -20.90 26.47
C ALA A 91 -3.90 -21.39 27.70
N PRO A 92 -5.12 -21.89 27.51
CA PRO A 92 -5.82 -22.10 26.24
C PRO A 92 -6.66 -20.91 25.77
N ASP A 93 -6.86 -19.90 26.62
CA ASP A 93 -7.89 -18.89 26.41
C ASP A 93 -7.44 -17.77 25.49
N TYR A 94 -6.13 -17.38 25.52
CA TYR A 94 -5.55 -16.31 24.72
C TYR A 94 -6.42 -15.05 24.70
N GLU A 95 -6.82 -14.59 25.89
CA GLU A 95 -7.67 -13.41 26.03
C GLU A 95 -6.97 -12.18 25.52
N VAL A 96 -7.64 -11.42 24.66
CA VAL A 96 -7.18 -10.11 24.17
C VAL A 96 -7.66 -9.03 25.14
N ASP A 97 -6.84 -8.02 25.35
CA ASP A 97 -7.19 -6.83 26.14
C ASP A 97 -8.54 -6.25 25.66
N PRO A 98 -9.55 -6.19 26.54
CA PRO A 98 -10.85 -5.64 26.18
C PRO A 98 -10.79 -4.16 25.73
N GLU A 99 -9.83 -3.38 26.24
CA GLU A 99 -9.65 -1.98 25.84
C GLU A 99 -9.15 -1.90 24.39
N TRP A 100 -8.26 -2.81 23.97
CA TRP A 100 -7.82 -2.89 22.59
C TRP A 100 -8.96 -3.31 21.63
N LEU A 101 -9.72 -4.36 21.98
CA LEU A 101 -10.89 -4.76 21.20
C LEU A 101 -11.92 -3.64 21.07
N GLN A 102 -12.14 -2.87 22.16
CA GLN A 102 -13.02 -1.71 22.11
C GLN A 102 -12.45 -0.62 21.19
N ARG A 103 -11.13 -0.33 21.27
CA ARG A 103 -10.47 0.65 20.39
C ARG A 103 -10.65 0.28 18.91
N VAL A 104 -10.44 -0.98 18.55
CA VAL A 104 -10.68 -1.47 17.18
C VAL A 104 -12.13 -1.22 16.77
N SER A 105 -13.09 -1.56 17.64
CA SER A 105 -14.51 -1.31 17.40
C SER A 105 -14.83 0.18 17.20
N ASP A 106 -14.22 1.06 18.00
CA ASP A 106 -14.43 2.52 17.93
C ASP A 106 -13.87 3.09 16.60
N VAL A 107 -12.69 2.61 16.16
CA VAL A 107 -12.11 3.04 14.88
C VAL A 107 -12.96 2.59 13.70
N VAL A 108 -13.52 1.37 13.76
CA VAL A 108 -14.51 0.90 12.77
C VAL A 108 -15.72 1.82 12.74
N ASP A 109 -16.24 2.26 13.91
CA ASP A 109 -17.37 3.18 13.98
C ASP A 109 -17.04 4.55 13.40
N MET A 110 -15.84 5.09 13.64
CA MET A 110 -15.39 6.36 13.04
C MET A 110 -15.50 6.35 11.51
N ALA A 111 -15.14 5.24 10.88
CA ALA A 111 -15.27 5.08 9.43
C ALA A 111 -16.73 4.93 8.98
N LEU A 112 -17.52 4.12 9.70
CA LEU A 112 -18.94 3.90 9.40
C LEU A 112 -19.78 5.18 9.52
N GLU A 113 -19.49 6.04 10.49
CA GLU A 113 -20.16 7.33 10.69
C GLU A 113 -19.96 8.29 9.51
N ARG A 114 -19.01 7.99 8.61
CA ARG A 114 -18.71 8.73 7.39
C ARG A 114 -19.16 8.00 6.13
N ASP A 115 -20.03 7.02 6.27
CA ASP A 115 -20.50 6.19 5.16
C ASP A 115 -19.35 5.56 4.36
N LEU A 116 -18.26 5.17 5.03
CA LEU A 116 -17.20 4.35 4.45
C LEU A 116 -17.49 2.87 4.72
N LEU A 117 -17.28 2.01 3.72
CA LEU A 117 -17.23 0.58 3.98
C LEU A 117 -15.90 0.26 4.68
N VAL A 118 -15.88 -0.83 5.44
CA VAL A 118 -14.70 -1.21 6.23
C VAL A 118 -14.31 -2.65 5.94
N VAL A 119 -13.02 -2.91 5.78
CA VAL A 119 -12.40 -4.22 5.89
C VAL A 119 -11.42 -4.17 7.06
N THR A 120 -11.45 -5.16 7.98
CA THR A 120 -10.47 -5.25 9.08
C THR A 120 -10.03 -6.70 9.27
N ASN A 121 -8.83 -6.91 9.84
CA ASN A 121 -8.14 -8.18 9.79
C ASN A 121 -7.32 -8.49 11.06
N VAL A 122 -6.62 -9.61 11.01
CA VAL A 122 -5.45 -9.96 11.83
C VAL A 122 -4.23 -9.71 10.96
N HIS A 123 -3.35 -8.76 11.35
CA HIS A 123 -2.34 -8.22 10.42
C HIS A 123 -0.93 -8.81 10.65
N HIS A 124 -0.04 -8.13 11.35
CA HIS A 124 1.33 -8.59 11.53
C HIS A 124 1.47 -9.85 12.39
N ASP A 125 0.41 -10.25 13.07
CA ASP A 125 0.33 -11.55 13.74
C ASP A 125 0.74 -12.71 12.82
N SER A 126 0.54 -12.54 11.49
CA SER A 126 0.87 -13.56 10.47
C SER A 126 2.34 -13.96 10.47
N TRP A 127 3.26 -13.00 10.70
CA TRP A 127 4.69 -13.28 10.78
C TRP A 127 5.28 -13.16 12.19
N GLU A 128 4.51 -12.63 13.16
CA GLU A 128 4.97 -12.57 14.54
C GLU A 128 4.84 -13.92 15.26
N TRP A 129 3.68 -14.60 15.12
CA TRP A 129 3.44 -15.87 15.76
C TRP A 129 2.63 -16.88 14.93
N ALA A 130 1.99 -16.46 13.86
CA ALA A 130 1.18 -17.31 13.01
C ALA A 130 1.91 -17.74 11.72
N ASP A 131 3.24 -17.67 11.71
CA ASP A 131 4.07 -18.13 10.58
C ASP A 131 4.13 -19.66 10.56
N VAL A 132 3.38 -20.26 9.63
CA VAL A 132 3.31 -21.70 9.42
C VAL A 132 4.46 -22.25 8.58
N SER A 133 5.25 -21.38 7.94
CA SER A 133 6.37 -21.77 7.08
C SER A 133 7.66 -22.07 7.85
N LEU A 134 7.71 -21.72 9.14
CA LEU A 134 8.88 -21.97 9.98
C LEU A 134 9.07 -23.48 10.24
N PRO A 135 10.29 -24.00 10.14
CA PRO A 135 10.57 -25.44 10.29
C PRO A 135 10.15 -26.06 11.64
N ASP A 136 10.05 -25.23 12.69
CA ASP A 136 9.72 -25.62 14.06
C ASP A 136 8.37 -25.05 14.54
N ALA A 137 7.52 -24.58 13.60
CA ALA A 137 6.21 -24.05 13.92
C ALA A 137 5.32 -25.10 14.60
N ASP A 138 4.78 -24.76 15.77
CA ASP A 138 3.73 -25.57 16.41
C ASP A 138 2.37 -25.19 15.81
N ILE A 139 2.06 -25.83 14.68
CA ILE A 139 0.82 -25.57 13.92
C ILE A 139 -0.43 -25.70 14.79
N THR A 140 -0.46 -26.68 15.73
CA THR A 140 -1.62 -26.87 16.61
C THR A 140 -1.80 -25.71 17.59
N ALA A 141 -0.71 -25.23 18.18
CA ALA A 141 -0.75 -24.07 19.08
C ALA A 141 -1.14 -22.79 18.32
N ILE A 142 -0.57 -22.59 17.13
CA ILE A 142 -0.89 -21.46 16.24
C ILE A 142 -2.38 -21.45 15.89
N GLN A 143 -2.91 -22.57 15.41
CA GLN A 143 -4.32 -22.70 15.04
C GLN A 143 -5.26 -22.49 16.24
N THR A 144 -4.90 -22.98 17.41
CA THR A 144 -5.67 -22.79 18.64
C THR A 144 -5.73 -21.30 19.01
N LYS A 145 -4.60 -20.60 18.98
CA LYS A 145 -4.50 -19.18 19.26
C LYS A 145 -5.27 -18.35 18.23
N PHE A 146 -5.12 -18.66 16.95
CA PHE A 146 -5.77 -17.96 15.85
C PHE A 146 -7.31 -18.07 15.95
N ARG A 147 -7.82 -19.25 16.24
CA ARG A 147 -9.25 -19.47 16.45
C ARG A 147 -9.78 -18.73 17.67
N ALA A 148 -9.05 -18.77 18.79
CA ALA A 148 -9.42 -18.05 20.01
C ALA A 148 -9.45 -16.52 19.80
N LEU A 149 -8.50 -15.99 19.05
CA LEU A 149 -8.46 -14.58 18.66
C LEU A 149 -9.68 -14.20 17.82
N TRP A 150 -9.97 -14.96 16.75
CA TRP A 150 -11.10 -14.65 15.86
C TRP A 150 -12.46 -14.77 16.55
N LEU A 151 -12.59 -15.66 17.54
CA LEU A 151 -13.82 -15.73 18.33
C LEU A 151 -14.08 -14.42 19.08
N GLN A 152 -13.06 -13.83 19.66
CA GLN A 152 -13.16 -12.56 20.41
C GLN A 152 -13.38 -11.35 19.49
N ILE A 153 -12.64 -11.26 18.36
CA ILE A 153 -12.86 -10.24 17.33
C ILE A 153 -14.30 -10.36 16.79
N GLY A 154 -14.71 -11.59 16.46
CA GLY A 154 -16.05 -11.86 15.97
C GLY A 154 -17.13 -11.42 16.95
N GLN A 155 -17.00 -11.69 18.23
CA GLN A 155 -17.94 -11.25 19.26
C GLN A 155 -17.99 -9.71 19.37
N THR A 156 -16.84 -9.04 19.34
CA THR A 156 -16.73 -7.59 19.43
C THR A 156 -17.42 -6.90 18.23
N LEU A 157 -17.25 -7.44 17.03
CA LEU A 157 -17.77 -6.85 15.79
C LEU A 157 -19.11 -7.46 15.33
N ALA A 158 -19.67 -8.40 16.09
CA ALA A 158 -20.83 -9.20 15.71
C ALA A 158 -22.03 -8.40 15.19
N CYS A 159 -22.27 -7.22 15.77
CA CYS A 159 -23.43 -6.38 15.50
C CYS A 159 -23.15 -5.20 14.56
N LYS A 160 -21.93 -5.10 13.99
CA LYS A 160 -21.64 -4.10 12.96
C LYS A 160 -22.44 -4.39 11.68
N PRO A 161 -22.79 -3.35 10.89
CA PRO A 161 -23.60 -3.52 9.67
C PRO A 161 -22.88 -4.34 8.59
N ALA A 162 -23.60 -4.70 7.52
CA ALA A 162 -23.07 -5.45 6.38
C ALA A 162 -21.97 -4.71 5.59
N THR A 163 -21.83 -3.41 5.81
CA THR A 163 -20.75 -2.58 5.26
C THR A 163 -19.39 -2.81 5.94
N VAL A 164 -19.32 -3.66 6.97
CA VAL A 164 -18.07 -4.17 7.56
C VAL A 164 -17.82 -5.58 7.06
N ALA A 165 -16.75 -5.80 6.33
CA ALA A 165 -16.22 -7.11 5.99
C ALA A 165 -15.04 -7.47 6.92
N LEU A 166 -14.82 -8.77 7.12
CA LEU A 166 -13.70 -9.28 7.90
C LEU A 166 -12.76 -10.06 6.98
N GLU A 167 -11.46 -9.81 7.12
CA GLU A 167 -10.39 -10.46 6.38
C GLU A 167 -9.68 -11.46 7.28
N SER A 168 -9.48 -12.68 6.79
CA SER A 168 -9.00 -13.78 7.64
C SER A 168 -7.64 -13.52 8.27
N ILE A 169 -6.65 -13.18 7.46
CA ILE A 169 -5.27 -12.91 7.91
C ILE A 169 -4.50 -12.17 6.81
N ASN A 170 -3.59 -11.28 7.21
CA ASN A 170 -2.71 -10.56 6.30
C ASN A 170 -1.50 -11.42 5.91
N GLU A 171 -1.21 -11.52 4.62
CA GLU A 171 0.04 -12.06 4.05
C GLU A 171 0.63 -13.27 4.79
N PRO A 172 -0.15 -14.34 5.04
CA PRO A 172 0.35 -15.50 5.78
C PRO A 172 1.51 -16.15 5.01
N PRO A 173 2.71 -16.28 5.63
CA PRO A 173 3.87 -16.84 4.94
C PRO A 173 3.58 -18.24 4.43
N ALA A 174 3.92 -18.52 3.16
CA ALA A 174 3.78 -19.83 2.54
C ALA A 174 4.80 -19.96 1.40
N GLU A 175 5.63 -21.02 1.46
CA GLU A 175 6.67 -21.29 0.47
C GLU A 175 6.51 -22.68 -0.16
N THR A 176 5.65 -23.53 0.42
CA THR A 176 5.39 -24.89 0.00
C THR A 176 3.88 -25.17 -0.11
N ALA A 177 3.52 -26.29 -0.73
CA ALA A 177 2.12 -26.74 -0.79
C ALA A 177 1.56 -27.07 0.61
N GLU A 178 2.41 -27.55 1.52
CA GLU A 178 2.04 -27.81 2.92
C GLU A 178 1.69 -26.51 3.64
N ASP A 179 2.47 -25.45 3.44
CA ASP A 179 2.17 -24.13 4.00
C ASP A 179 0.87 -23.56 3.42
N GLY A 180 0.67 -23.71 2.10
CA GLY A 180 -0.58 -23.34 1.43
C GLY A 180 -1.80 -24.05 2.02
N ALA A 181 -1.67 -25.35 2.34
CA ALA A 181 -2.74 -26.09 3.00
C ALA A 181 -2.99 -25.58 4.43
N ALA A 182 -1.95 -25.19 5.17
CA ALA A 182 -2.11 -24.59 6.49
C ALA A 182 -2.79 -23.20 6.44
N VAL A 183 -2.55 -22.42 5.40
CA VAL A 183 -3.26 -21.14 5.15
C VAL A 183 -4.74 -21.39 4.83
N ASN A 184 -5.07 -22.43 4.05
CA ASN A 184 -6.46 -22.81 3.81
C ASN A 184 -7.16 -23.22 5.13
N GLU A 185 -6.46 -23.87 6.05
CA GLU A 185 -6.98 -24.20 7.38
C GLU A 185 -7.21 -22.93 8.23
N PHE A 186 -6.38 -21.89 8.13
CA PHE A 186 -6.67 -20.60 8.77
C PHE A 186 -8.00 -20.01 8.28
N ASN A 187 -8.25 -20.04 6.97
CA ASN A 187 -9.53 -19.59 6.43
C ASN A 187 -10.72 -20.39 6.99
N ALA A 188 -10.57 -21.71 7.14
CA ALA A 188 -11.61 -22.56 7.72
C ALA A 188 -11.84 -22.24 9.21
N LEU A 189 -10.78 -22.13 10.02
CA LEU A 189 -10.85 -21.77 11.44
C LEU A 189 -11.47 -20.38 11.66
N PHE A 190 -11.14 -19.43 10.80
CA PHE A 190 -11.74 -18.10 10.79
C PHE A 190 -13.26 -18.17 10.59
N LEU A 191 -13.71 -18.89 9.56
CA LEU A 191 -15.13 -19.05 9.25
C LEU A 191 -15.88 -19.74 10.39
N ASP A 192 -15.30 -20.77 10.97
CA ASP A 192 -15.86 -21.48 12.13
C ASP A 192 -15.97 -20.57 13.36
N ALA A 193 -14.93 -19.79 13.65
CA ALA A 193 -14.95 -18.83 14.76
C ALA A 193 -16.02 -17.74 14.56
N LEU A 194 -16.19 -17.25 13.33
CA LEU A 194 -17.24 -16.30 13.02
C LEU A 194 -18.64 -16.88 13.19
N ALA A 195 -18.86 -18.12 12.76
CA ALA A 195 -20.15 -18.81 12.95
C ALA A 195 -20.48 -18.98 14.44
N GLU A 196 -19.48 -19.33 15.27
CA GLU A 196 -19.64 -19.50 16.72
C GLU A 196 -19.82 -18.17 17.47
N SER A 197 -19.15 -17.11 17.05
CA SER A 197 -19.23 -15.78 17.68
C SER A 197 -20.65 -15.18 17.65
N GLY A 198 -21.49 -15.63 16.74
CA GLY A 198 -22.90 -15.25 16.66
C GLY A 198 -23.14 -13.89 15.97
N GLY A 199 -24.27 -13.25 16.35
CA GLY A 199 -24.68 -12.01 15.74
C GLY A 199 -24.97 -12.16 14.24
N TRP A 200 -24.43 -11.23 13.44
CA TRP A 200 -24.58 -11.24 11.99
C TRP A 200 -23.37 -11.83 11.25
N ASN A 201 -22.39 -12.35 11.97
CA ASN A 201 -21.11 -12.76 11.41
C ASN A 201 -21.20 -13.85 10.33
N SER A 202 -22.11 -14.83 10.47
CA SER A 202 -22.32 -15.86 9.43
C SER A 202 -22.97 -15.36 8.13
N ARG A 203 -23.43 -14.11 8.10
CA ARG A 203 -24.05 -13.45 6.93
C ARG A 203 -23.17 -12.37 6.32
N ARG A 204 -22.14 -11.97 7.05
CA ARG A 204 -21.21 -10.91 6.68
C ARG A 204 -20.32 -11.33 5.53
N VAL A 205 -19.99 -10.39 4.63
CA VAL A 205 -18.93 -10.58 3.64
C VAL A 205 -17.59 -10.78 4.35
N VAL A 206 -16.82 -11.74 3.85
CA VAL A 206 -15.45 -11.97 4.30
C VAL A 206 -14.49 -11.94 3.12
N THR A 207 -13.21 -11.64 3.38
CA THR A 207 -12.16 -11.82 2.39
C THR A 207 -11.19 -12.89 2.89
N LEU A 208 -10.80 -13.80 2.00
CA LEU A 208 -9.97 -14.95 2.31
C LEU A 208 -8.61 -14.82 1.66
N ALA A 209 -7.57 -15.10 2.42
CA ALA A 209 -6.18 -14.98 2.01
C ALA A 209 -5.64 -16.28 1.41
N GLY A 210 -4.84 -16.16 0.34
CA GLY A 210 -3.91 -17.21 -0.08
C GLY A 210 -2.51 -16.96 0.50
N GLY A 211 -1.56 -17.82 0.18
CA GLY A 211 -0.18 -17.70 0.67
C GLY A 211 0.45 -16.37 0.31
N GLY A 212 0.87 -15.60 1.32
CA GLY A 212 1.44 -14.26 1.20
C GLY A 212 0.54 -13.24 0.53
N ASN A 213 -0.75 -13.50 0.35
CA ASN A 213 -1.65 -12.77 -0.56
C ASN A 213 -1.05 -12.57 -1.97
N ASP A 214 0.00 -13.32 -2.30
CA ASP A 214 0.68 -13.29 -3.60
C ASP A 214 -0.17 -13.92 -4.71
N ALA A 215 -0.22 -13.30 -5.88
CA ALA A 215 -1.06 -13.74 -7.00
C ALA A 215 -0.72 -15.16 -7.48
N ALA A 216 0.57 -15.50 -7.58
CA ALA A 216 1.02 -16.80 -8.06
C ALA A 216 0.82 -17.90 -7.01
N LYS A 217 1.24 -17.67 -5.76
CA LYS A 217 1.07 -18.60 -4.63
C LYS A 217 -0.42 -18.86 -4.34
N THR A 218 -1.24 -17.79 -4.35
CA THR A 218 -2.70 -17.89 -4.22
C THR A 218 -3.29 -18.72 -5.35
N SER A 219 -2.91 -18.48 -6.60
CA SER A 219 -3.39 -19.25 -7.73
C SER A 219 -2.98 -20.71 -7.69
N GLN A 220 -1.87 -21.03 -7.04
CA GLN A 220 -1.33 -22.38 -6.96
C GLN A 220 -1.89 -23.18 -5.78
N TRP A 221 -2.14 -22.58 -4.61
CA TRP A 221 -2.39 -23.31 -3.37
C TRP A 221 -3.69 -22.96 -2.66
N PHE A 222 -4.36 -21.86 -3.04
CA PHE A 222 -5.64 -21.51 -2.41
C PHE A 222 -6.74 -22.49 -2.85
N GLU A 223 -7.43 -23.04 -1.89
CA GLU A 223 -8.61 -23.88 -2.09
C GLU A 223 -9.86 -23.14 -1.64
N PRO A 224 -10.83 -22.90 -2.54
CA PRO A 224 -12.11 -22.31 -2.17
C PRO A 224 -12.81 -23.11 -1.07
N PRO A 225 -13.32 -22.45 -0.01
CA PRO A 225 -13.98 -23.18 1.07
C PRO A 225 -15.27 -23.83 0.57
N ALA A 226 -15.52 -25.06 0.98
CA ALA A 226 -16.75 -25.79 0.68
C ALA A 226 -17.84 -25.46 1.72
N ASP A 227 -19.09 -25.36 1.26
CA ASP A 227 -20.30 -25.25 2.11
C ASP A 227 -20.26 -24.10 3.14
N VAL A 228 -19.66 -22.96 2.79
CA VAL A 228 -19.58 -21.80 3.66
C VAL A 228 -20.86 -20.93 3.55
N ALA A 229 -21.35 -20.46 4.70
CA ALA A 229 -22.53 -19.59 4.76
C ALA A 229 -22.21 -18.14 4.36
N ASN A 230 -20.99 -17.68 4.66
CA ASN A 230 -20.56 -16.32 4.38
C ASN A 230 -20.39 -16.06 2.88
N PRO A 231 -20.92 -14.95 2.33
CA PRO A 231 -20.47 -14.47 1.04
C PRO A 231 -18.98 -14.08 1.14
N TRP A 232 -18.14 -14.57 0.23
CA TRP A 232 -16.70 -14.35 0.33
C TRP A 232 -16.07 -13.84 -0.96
N ALA A 233 -14.99 -13.08 -0.83
CA ALA A 233 -14.14 -12.62 -1.90
C ALA A 233 -12.71 -13.13 -1.68
N LEU A 234 -11.97 -13.33 -2.77
CA LEU A 234 -10.55 -13.65 -2.72
C LEU A 234 -9.77 -12.36 -2.52
N GLN A 235 -8.79 -12.39 -1.61
CA GLN A 235 -7.89 -11.27 -1.39
C GLN A 235 -6.50 -11.57 -1.93
N ILE A 236 -5.94 -10.61 -2.66
CA ILE A 236 -4.54 -10.57 -3.08
C ILE A 236 -3.95 -9.21 -2.77
N HIS A 237 -2.61 -9.13 -2.73
CA HIS A 237 -1.84 -7.89 -2.67
C HIS A 237 -1.00 -7.75 -3.94
N TYR A 238 -0.70 -6.52 -4.36
CA TYR A 238 0.01 -6.31 -5.60
C TYR A 238 1.04 -5.19 -5.50
N TYR A 239 2.29 -5.60 -5.39
CA TYR A 239 3.45 -4.70 -5.36
C TYR A 239 4.45 -5.01 -6.49
N SER A 240 4.02 -5.75 -7.53
CA SER A 240 4.90 -6.09 -8.64
C SER A 240 4.98 -4.98 -9.69
N PRO A 241 6.16 -4.77 -10.30
CA PRO A 241 7.41 -5.46 -9.99
C PRO A 241 8.17 -4.76 -8.85
N TYR A 242 8.66 -5.50 -7.89
CA TYR A 242 9.41 -4.98 -6.73
C TYR A 242 10.65 -4.17 -7.11
N ASP A 243 11.29 -4.47 -8.25
CA ASP A 243 12.44 -3.72 -8.75
C ASP A 243 12.09 -2.27 -9.10
N PHE A 244 10.81 -1.98 -9.36
CA PHE A 244 10.29 -0.64 -9.56
C PHE A 244 9.58 -0.11 -8.30
N THR A 245 8.54 -0.77 -7.81
CA THR A 245 7.68 -0.24 -6.73
C THR A 245 8.43 0.02 -5.43
N PHE A 246 9.49 -0.75 -5.16
CA PHE A 246 10.41 -0.59 -4.03
C PHE A 246 11.82 -0.14 -4.45
N SER A 247 12.05 0.19 -5.72
CA SER A 247 13.38 0.48 -6.28
C SER A 247 14.44 -0.56 -5.93
N ALA A 248 14.03 -1.84 -5.81
CA ALA A 248 14.83 -2.90 -5.23
C ALA A 248 16.16 -3.14 -5.95
N TRP A 249 16.17 -3.01 -7.29
CA TRP A 249 17.38 -3.12 -8.13
C TRP A 249 17.76 -1.79 -8.80
N GLY A 250 17.29 -0.67 -8.25
CA GLY A 250 17.55 0.67 -8.79
C GLY A 250 16.81 0.98 -10.08
N LYS A 251 15.72 0.27 -10.37
CA LYS A 251 14.84 0.58 -11.49
C LYS A 251 14.00 1.80 -11.16
N THR A 252 14.13 2.86 -11.97
CA THR A 252 13.41 4.12 -11.78
C THR A 252 12.38 4.38 -12.87
N ILE A 253 12.29 3.50 -13.88
CA ILE A 253 11.39 3.62 -15.02
C ILE A 253 10.43 2.43 -15.06
N TRP A 254 9.24 2.67 -15.61
CA TRP A 254 8.22 1.66 -15.83
C TRP A 254 7.33 2.04 -17.01
N GLY A 255 6.74 1.06 -17.67
CA GLY A 255 5.69 1.26 -18.67
C GLY A 255 6.07 0.77 -20.08
N SER A 256 7.12 -0.06 -20.21
CA SER A 256 7.36 -0.82 -21.43
C SER A 256 6.23 -1.83 -21.70
N ASP A 257 6.18 -2.36 -22.92
CA ASP A 257 5.19 -3.39 -23.26
C ASP A 257 5.40 -4.67 -22.41
N ASP A 258 6.66 -5.01 -22.08
CA ASP A 258 6.99 -6.14 -21.23
C ASP A 258 6.54 -5.90 -19.77
N ASP A 259 6.72 -4.68 -19.24
CA ASP A 259 6.25 -4.31 -17.90
C ASP A 259 4.73 -4.46 -17.79
N LYS A 260 3.99 -3.98 -18.81
CA LYS A 260 2.53 -4.07 -18.86
C LYS A 260 2.06 -5.52 -19.01
N ALA A 261 2.71 -6.29 -19.90
CA ALA A 261 2.38 -7.70 -20.11
C ALA A 261 2.59 -8.54 -18.84
N ALA A 262 3.55 -8.19 -17.98
CA ALA A 262 3.74 -8.86 -16.69
C ALA A 262 2.56 -8.62 -15.75
N VAL A 263 2.08 -7.38 -15.63
CA VAL A 263 0.87 -7.05 -14.83
C VAL A 263 -0.35 -7.82 -15.35
N ASP A 264 -0.55 -7.81 -16.67
CA ASP A 264 -1.66 -8.51 -17.31
C ASP A 264 -1.61 -10.02 -17.05
N ALA A 265 -0.41 -10.61 -17.11
CA ALA A 265 -0.21 -12.05 -16.87
C ALA A 265 -0.54 -12.43 -15.42
N ASP A 266 -0.11 -11.65 -14.44
CA ASP A 266 -0.41 -11.89 -13.02
C ASP A 266 -1.92 -11.81 -12.73
N LEU A 267 -2.58 -10.76 -13.22
CA LEU A 267 -4.02 -10.57 -13.04
C LEU A 267 -4.84 -11.63 -13.79
N ALA A 268 -4.42 -12.00 -15.01
CA ALA A 268 -5.05 -13.06 -15.78
C ALA A 268 -4.88 -14.44 -15.12
N LEU A 269 -3.74 -14.69 -14.46
CA LEU A 269 -3.50 -15.93 -13.71
C LEU A 269 -4.53 -16.08 -12.58
N VAL A 270 -4.72 -15.05 -11.77
CA VAL A 270 -5.70 -15.08 -10.66
C VAL A 270 -7.11 -15.23 -11.21
N ARG A 271 -7.52 -14.39 -12.18
CA ARG A 271 -8.86 -14.44 -12.75
C ARG A 271 -9.14 -15.77 -13.47
N GLY A 272 -8.12 -16.36 -14.13
CA GLY A 272 -8.24 -17.65 -14.81
C GLY A 272 -8.50 -18.82 -13.85
N ASN A 273 -7.92 -18.78 -12.65
CA ASN A 273 -8.15 -19.80 -11.62
C ASN A 273 -9.46 -19.57 -10.84
N PHE A 274 -9.91 -18.31 -10.70
CA PHE A 274 -11.06 -17.93 -9.88
C PHE A 274 -12.08 -17.13 -10.68
N THR A 275 -12.65 -17.75 -11.74
CA THR A 275 -13.46 -17.08 -12.77
C THR A 275 -14.68 -16.32 -12.23
N ASP A 276 -15.37 -16.88 -11.23
CA ASP A 276 -16.63 -16.36 -10.70
C ASP A 276 -16.49 -15.77 -9.28
N VAL A 277 -15.27 -15.74 -8.74
CA VAL A 277 -14.99 -15.24 -7.38
C VAL A 277 -14.74 -13.72 -7.45
N PRO A 278 -15.41 -12.91 -6.63
CA PRO A 278 -15.06 -11.51 -6.48
C PRO A 278 -13.63 -11.38 -5.93
N ILE A 279 -12.83 -10.45 -6.50
CA ILE A 279 -11.42 -10.22 -6.12
C ILE A 279 -11.32 -8.86 -5.44
N TYR A 280 -10.64 -8.83 -4.31
CA TYR A 280 -10.27 -7.63 -3.58
C TYR A 280 -8.75 -7.53 -3.52
N VAL A 281 -8.17 -6.52 -4.17
CA VAL A 281 -6.76 -6.20 -4.00
C VAL A 281 -6.63 -5.37 -2.73
N GLY A 282 -6.28 -6.05 -1.62
CA GLY A 282 -6.27 -5.46 -0.29
C GLY A 282 -5.15 -4.46 -0.07
N GLU A 283 -4.06 -4.61 -0.84
CA GLU A 283 -2.94 -3.67 -0.85
C GLU A 283 -2.32 -3.58 -2.24
N PHE A 284 -1.98 -2.37 -2.64
CA PHE A 284 -1.11 -2.08 -3.78
C PHE A 284 -0.50 -0.71 -3.60
N ASP A 285 0.73 -0.53 -4.04
CA ASP A 285 1.40 0.77 -4.05
C ASP A 285 2.66 0.75 -4.92
N ALA A 286 3.10 1.95 -5.32
CA ALA A 286 4.43 2.30 -5.76
C ALA A 286 4.81 3.58 -5.01
N SER A 287 5.54 3.41 -3.90
CA SER A 287 5.79 4.47 -2.93
C SER A 287 6.42 5.72 -3.58
N PRO A 288 5.88 6.93 -3.35
CA PRO A 288 6.45 8.18 -3.85
C PRO A 288 7.84 8.47 -3.27
N LEU A 289 8.21 7.84 -2.16
CA LEU A 289 9.55 7.96 -1.60
C LEU A 289 10.62 7.23 -2.43
N ASN A 290 10.21 6.24 -3.22
CA ASN A 290 11.13 5.32 -3.88
C ASN A 290 11.03 5.35 -5.40
N THR A 291 9.95 5.85 -5.96
CA THR A 291 9.66 5.80 -7.40
C THR A 291 9.73 7.17 -8.06
N GLU A 292 10.11 7.19 -9.32
CA GLU A 292 10.08 8.38 -10.15
C GLU A 292 8.62 8.76 -10.47
N PRO A 293 8.21 10.05 -10.35
CA PRO A 293 6.81 10.45 -10.44
C PRO A 293 6.12 10.05 -11.73
N ALA A 294 6.71 10.32 -12.90
CA ALA A 294 6.08 10.02 -14.18
C ALA A 294 5.87 8.52 -14.39
N ALA A 295 6.84 7.68 -13.97
CA ALA A 295 6.72 6.24 -14.03
C ALA A 295 5.69 5.71 -13.03
N ARG A 296 5.65 6.29 -11.81
CA ARG A 296 4.64 5.96 -10.79
C ARG A 296 3.23 6.25 -11.27
N TRP A 297 2.98 7.43 -11.86
CA TRP A 297 1.67 7.80 -12.37
C TRP A 297 1.21 6.88 -13.50
N LYS A 298 2.12 6.45 -14.39
CA LYS A 298 1.83 5.44 -15.43
C LYS A 298 1.49 4.08 -14.82
N TRP A 299 2.24 3.64 -13.80
CA TRP A 299 1.99 2.36 -13.13
C TRP A 299 0.62 2.34 -12.44
N PHE A 300 0.28 3.39 -11.69
CA PHE A 300 -1.03 3.51 -11.03
C PHE A 300 -2.18 3.48 -12.03
N ASP A 301 -2.10 4.29 -13.09
CA ASP A 301 -3.13 4.32 -14.13
C ASP A 301 -3.32 2.93 -14.75
N TYR A 302 -2.22 2.29 -15.14
CA TYR A 302 -2.27 1.00 -15.81
C TYR A 302 -2.78 -0.11 -14.89
N PHE A 303 -2.19 -0.26 -13.70
CA PHE A 303 -2.57 -1.31 -12.76
C PHE A 303 -4.04 -1.21 -12.34
N VAL A 304 -4.51 -0.02 -11.99
CA VAL A 304 -5.91 0.18 -11.54
C VAL A 304 -6.90 -0.16 -12.65
N ARG A 305 -6.59 0.18 -13.91
CA ARG A 305 -7.44 -0.20 -15.06
C ARG A 305 -7.43 -1.71 -15.29
N ALA A 306 -6.26 -2.33 -15.30
CA ALA A 306 -6.12 -3.78 -15.48
C ALA A 306 -6.85 -4.56 -14.37
N ALA A 307 -6.76 -4.12 -13.12
CA ALA A 307 -7.53 -4.67 -12.01
C ALA A 307 -9.05 -4.49 -12.23
N GLY A 308 -9.47 -3.33 -12.73
CA GLY A 308 -10.87 -3.08 -13.11
C GLY A 308 -11.38 -3.99 -14.22
N GLU A 309 -10.56 -4.33 -15.21
CA GLU A 309 -10.92 -5.26 -16.31
C GLU A 309 -11.20 -6.67 -15.81
N ILE A 310 -10.51 -7.12 -14.77
CA ILE A 310 -10.81 -8.40 -14.11
C ILE A 310 -11.92 -8.28 -13.03
N GLY A 311 -12.54 -7.10 -12.86
CA GLY A 311 -13.60 -6.86 -11.89
C GLY A 311 -13.15 -6.82 -10.44
N ALA A 312 -11.87 -6.52 -10.18
CA ALA A 312 -11.35 -6.37 -8.83
C ALA A 312 -11.60 -4.95 -8.28
N ALA A 313 -11.77 -4.85 -6.96
CA ALA A 313 -11.61 -3.60 -6.23
C ALA A 313 -10.17 -3.46 -5.75
N VAL A 314 -9.69 -2.23 -5.59
CA VAL A 314 -8.32 -1.93 -5.19
C VAL A 314 -8.27 -1.04 -3.96
N ALA A 315 -7.37 -1.35 -3.02
CA ALA A 315 -7.10 -0.58 -1.82
C ALA A 315 -5.65 -0.11 -1.82
N VAL A 316 -5.43 1.20 -2.03
CA VAL A 316 -4.08 1.76 -2.00
C VAL A 316 -3.51 1.64 -0.59
N TRP A 317 -2.26 1.16 -0.49
CA TRP A 317 -1.54 1.13 0.78
C TRP A 317 -1.06 2.53 1.14
N ASP A 318 -1.30 2.93 2.39
CA ASP A 318 -0.83 4.20 2.91
C ASP A 318 -0.39 4.05 4.37
N ASN A 319 0.90 4.10 4.58
CA ASN A 319 1.53 4.01 5.89
C ASN A 319 1.70 5.39 6.57
N GLY A 320 1.11 6.47 6.00
CA GLY A 320 1.24 7.85 6.47
C GLY A 320 2.52 8.56 6.00
N LEU A 321 3.43 7.83 5.33
CA LEU A 321 4.61 8.41 4.66
C LEU A 321 4.42 8.45 3.15
N ASP A 322 3.62 7.54 2.60
CA ASP A 322 3.48 7.39 1.16
C ASP A 322 2.44 8.38 0.58
N HIS A 323 1.26 8.47 1.14
CA HIS A 323 0.19 9.28 0.54
C HIS A 323 -0.32 10.40 1.44
N LEU A 324 -1.13 10.10 2.45
CA LEU A 324 -1.69 11.13 3.32
C LEU A 324 -0.73 11.49 4.45
N ASP A 325 -0.23 12.72 4.43
CA ASP A 325 0.42 13.30 5.60
C ASP A 325 -0.64 13.56 6.68
N ARG A 326 -0.62 12.78 7.75
CA ARG A 326 -1.66 12.84 8.79
C ARG A 326 -1.53 14.02 9.73
N GLU A 327 -0.37 14.68 9.78
CA GLU A 327 -0.17 15.90 10.56
C GLU A 327 -0.74 17.12 9.85
N THR A 328 -0.51 17.21 8.52
CA THR A 328 -0.94 18.35 7.72
C THR A 328 -2.30 18.14 7.06
N GLY A 329 -2.76 16.88 6.93
CA GLY A 329 -3.99 16.53 6.24
C GLY A 329 -3.92 16.67 4.72
N VAL A 330 -2.72 16.65 4.15
CA VAL A 330 -2.48 16.85 2.71
C VAL A 330 -1.91 15.59 2.08
N PHE A 331 -2.41 15.22 0.90
CA PHE A 331 -1.79 14.16 0.10
C PHE A 331 -0.46 14.65 -0.49
N ARG A 332 0.60 13.86 -0.32
CA ARG A 332 1.97 14.18 -0.79
C ARG A 332 2.06 14.21 -2.32
N ASP A 333 1.29 13.37 -2.97
CA ASP A 333 1.14 13.30 -4.43
C ASP A 333 -0.36 13.27 -4.78
N GLN A 334 -0.99 14.46 -4.86
CA GLN A 334 -2.40 14.58 -5.22
C GLN A 334 -2.66 14.01 -6.61
N THR A 335 -1.69 14.14 -7.53
CA THR A 335 -1.81 13.63 -8.91
C THR A 335 -2.06 12.13 -8.92
N VAL A 336 -1.37 11.33 -8.11
CA VAL A 336 -1.57 9.88 -8.07
C VAL A 336 -2.96 9.51 -7.54
N ILE A 337 -3.48 10.26 -6.58
CA ILE A 337 -4.83 10.04 -6.03
C ILE A 337 -5.89 10.34 -7.10
N ASP A 338 -5.75 11.46 -7.82
CA ASP A 338 -6.66 11.82 -8.91
C ASP A 338 -6.59 10.82 -10.06
N ILE A 339 -5.40 10.34 -10.43
CA ILE A 339 -5.19 9.29 -11.44
C ILE A 339 -5.91 7.99 -11.02
N LEU A 340 -5.77 7.57 -9.78
CA LEU A 340 -6.44 6.40 -9.24
C LEU A 340 -7.95 6.51 -9.38
N HIS A 341 -8.54 7.63 -8.94
CA HIS A 341 -9.98 7.84 -9.04
C HIS A 341 -10.47 7.88 -10.48
N ASN A 342 -9.76 8.54 -11.38
CA ASN A 342 -10.06 8.58 -12.80
C ASN A 342 -9.98 7.18 -13.43
N ALA A 343 -8.95 6.40 -13.11
CA ALA A 343 -8.78 5.04 -13.61
C ALA A 343 -9.95 4.14 -13.19
N VAL A 344 -10.36 4.20 -11.91
CA VAL A 344 -11.55 3.47 -11.41
C VAL A 344 -12.83 3.93 -12.10
N ALA A 345 -12.97 5.23 -12.39
CA ALA A 345 -14.13 5.80 -13.07
C ALA A 345 -14.11 5.57 -14.60
N GLY A 346 -13.07 4.99 -15.17
CA GLY A 346 -12.90 4.81 -16.62
C GLY A 346 -12.59 6.09 -17.38
N VAL A 347 -12.17 7.16 -16.69
CA VAL A 347 -11.74 8.43 -17.29
C VAL A 347 -10.27 8.28 -17.71
N ALA A 348 -9.95 8.62 -18.97
CA ALA A 348 -8.59 8.55 -19.46
C ALA A 348 -7.71 9.63 -18.83
N ASN A 349 -6.54 9.26 -18.30
CA ASN A 349 -5.55 10.20 -17.81
C ASN A 349 -4.55 10.61 -18.89
N SER A 350 -4.12 11.86 -18.87
CA SER A 350 -2.92 12.31 -19.60
C SER A 350 -1.71 12.10 -18.72
N LEU A 351 -0.66 11.51 -19.26
CA LEU A 351 0.48 11.05 -18.46
C LEU A 351 1.79 11.53 -19.09
N PRO A 352 2.75 12.02 -18.27
CA PRO A 352 4.09 12.25 -18.77
C PRO A 352 4.71 10.91 -19.18
N ASP A 353 5.42 10.90 -20.32
CA ASP A 353 6.01 9.70 -20.89
C ASP A 353 7.52 9.66 -20.69
N SER A 354 7.95 9.36 -19.45
CA SER A 354 9.37 9.14 -19.16
C SER A 354 9.92 7.93 -19.91
N THR A 355 11.24 7.80 -19.98
CA THR A 355 11.92 6.66 -20.61
C THR A 355 11.39 5.34 -20.05
N VAL A 356 10.96 4.43 -20.95
CA VAL A 356 10.42 3.11 -20.61
C VAL A 356 11.33 1.96 -20.97
N ASP A 357 12.40 2.19 -21.73
CA ASP A 357 13.36 1.16 -22.13
C ASP A 357 14.36 0.89 -21.00
N ALA A 358 14.24 -0.26 -20.34
CA ALA A 358 15.14 -0.68 -19.28
C ALA A 358 16.61 -0.85 -19.73
N ALA A 359 16.86 -1.03 -21.05
CA ALA A 359 18.20 -1.11 -21.62
C ALA A 359 18.79 0.27 -21.93
N ALA A 360 18.01 1.36 -21.80
CA ALA A 360 18.48 2.71 -22.05
C ALA A 360 19.64 3.08 -21.12
N THR A 361 20.68 3.66 -21.69
CA THR A 361 21.86 4.14 -20.93
C THR A 361 21.62 5.52 -20.31
N THR A 362 20.62 6.24 -20.79
CA THR A 362 20.20 7.54 -20.27
C THR A 362 18.72 7.46 -19.96
N GLN A 363 18.39 7.72 -18.71
CA GLN A 363 16.99 7.81 -18.24
C GLN A 363 16.63 9.28 -18.06
N PHE A 364 15.39 9.63 -18.38
CA PHE A 364 14.83 10.94 -18.12
C PHE A 364 13.39 10.84 -17.63
N SER A 365 12.93 11.89 -17.00
CA SER A 365 11.55 12.00 -16.54
C SER A 365 10.89 13.20 -17.21
N SER A 366 9.66 13.00 -17.66
CA SER A 366 8.81 14.11 -18.12
C SER A 366 8.09 14.84 -16.99
N ALA A 367 8.35 14.49 -15.72
CA ALA A 367 7.91 15.23 -14.54
C ALA A 367 8.91 16.33 -14.12
N TYR A 368 10.03 16.47 -14.83
CA TYR A 368 11.09 17.43 -14.51
C TYR A 368 11.61 18.13 -15.76
N ILE A 369 11.95 19.41 -15.56
CA ILE A 369 12.80 20.18 -16.46
C ILE A 369 14.14 20.34 -15.75
N PHE A 370 15.16 19.61 -16.17
CA PHE A 370 16.51 19.69 -15.62
C PHE A 370 17.39 20.66 -16.42
N ASN A 371 18.04 21.61 -15.72
CA ASN A 371 19.11 22.43 -16.26
C ASN A 371 20.35 22.29 -15.37
N GLN A 372 21.54 22.08 -15.97
CA GLN A 372 22.77 21.94 -15.20
C GLN A 372 23.38 23.33 -14.91
N VAL A 373 23.95 23.49 -13.73
CA VAL A 373 24.71 24.70 -13.40
C VAL A 373 25.84 24.90 -14.43
N GLY A 374 25.92 26.10 -15.00
CA GLY A 374 26.87 26.45 -16.05
C GLY A 374 26.31 26.35 -17.47
N ASP A 375 25.20 25.66 -17.66
CA ASP A 375 24.56 25.56 -18.98
C ASP A 375 23.60 26.73 -19.24
N ALA A 376 23.54 27.14 -20.50
CA ALA A 376 22.50 28.09 -20.95
C ALA A 376 21.14 27.38 -20.95
N THR A 377 20.06 28.13 -20.70
CA THR A 377 18.69 27.63 -20.86
C THR A 377 18.39 27.36 -22.32
N GLU A 378 17.67 26.31 -22.60
CA GLU A 378 17.22 25.90 -23.93
C GLU A 378 15.77 25.40 -23.87
N ASP A 379 15.10 25.31 -25.02
CA ASP A 379 13.78 24.71 -25.10
C ASP A 379 13.82 23.25 -24.59
N LYS A 380 12.86 22.89 -23.75
CA LYS A 380 12.77 21.54 -23.17
C LYS A 380 11.49 20.87 -23.64
N GLU A 381 11.65 19.87 -24.48
CA GLU A 381 10.57 19.00 -24.93
C GLU A 381 10.39 17.84 -23.94
N LEU A 382 9.18 17.70 -23.41
CA LEU A 382 8.79 16.63 -22.50
C LEU A 382 7.76 15.75 -23.19
N PRO A 383 8.07 14.49 -23.49
CA PRO A 383 7.13 13.53 -24.05
C PRO A 383 5.89 13.34 -23.15
N TYR A 384 4.72 13.28 -23.77
CA TYR A 384 3.44 13.19 -23.08
C TYR A 384 2.45 12.28 -23.82
N LEU A 385 1.74 11.44 -23.07
CA LEU A 385 0.64 10.61 -23.56
C LEU A 385 -0.67 11.33 -23.24
N PHE A 386 -1.26 12.02 -24.21
CA PHE A 386 -2.49 12.79 -23.98
C PHE A 386 -3.74 11.90 -23.83
N ASN A 387 -3.76 10.71 -24.41
CA ASN A 387 -4.84 9.73 -24.31
C ASN A 387 -6.24 10.30 -24.64
N GLY A 388 -6.28 11.20 -25.65
CA GLY A 388 -7.51 11.83 -26.12
C GLY A 388 -7.92 13.09 -25.37
N ASN A 389 -7.16 13.53 -24.38
CA ASN A 389 -7.38 14.80 -23.70
C ASN A 389 -6.63 15.95 -24.38
N GLU A 390 -7.06 17.17 -24.12
CA GLU A 390 -6.39 18.40 -24.50
C GLU A 390 -5.76 19.04 -23.26
N LEU A 391 -4.54 19.58 -23.39
CA LEU A 391 -3.94 20.44 -22.37
C LEU A 391 -4.66 21.80 -22.44
N THR A 392 -5.34 22.18 -21.38
CA THR A 392 -6.20 23.38 -21.34
C THR A 392 -5.53 24.58 -20.68
N ALA A 393 -4.62 24.33 -19.73
CA ALA A 393 -3.85 25.40 -19.07
C ALA A 393 -2.54 24.83 -18.49
N VAL A 394 -1.54 25.71 -18.39
CA VAL A 394 -0.34 25.50 -17.57
C VAL A 394 -0.23 26.68 -16.62
N THR A 395 -0.11 26.45 -15.33
CA THR A 395 0.07 27.49 -14.31
C THR A 395 1.37 27.29 -13.56
N ASP A 396 1.97 28.37 -13.09
CA ASP A 396 3.09 28.36 -12.15
C ASP A 396 2.59 28.13 -10.69
N SER A 397 3.52 28.08 -9.73
CA SER A 397 3.20 27.87 -8.32
C SER A 397 2.40 29.02 -7.68
N ASP A 398 2.44 30.22 -8.23
CA ASP A 398 1.63 31.37 -7.82
C ASP A 398 0.21 31.35 -8.43
N GLY A 399 -0.08 30.39 -9.31
CA GLY A 399 -1.33 30.24 -10.04
C GLY A 399 -1.42 31.14 -11.28
N THR A 400 -0.31 31.70 -11.74
CA THR A 400 -0.27 32.51 -12.97
C THR A 400 -0.33 31.59 -14.19
N GLU A 401 -1.26 31.86 -15.10
CA GLU A 401 -1.39 31.09 -16.33
C GLU A 401 -0.31 31.46 -17.34
N LEU A 402 0.41 30.45 -17.84
CA LEU A 402 1.42 30.60 -18.89
C LEU A 402 0.77 30.72 -20.26
N VAL A 403 1.43 31.43 -21.17
CA VAL A 403 0.90 31.73 -22.51
C VAL A 403 1.33 30.67 -23.52
N GLN A 404 0.38 29.87 -24.00
CA GLN A 404 0.63 28.94 -25.10
C GLN A 404 1.11 29.65 -26.37
N GLY A 405 2.15 29.11 -26.98
CA GLY A 405 2.79 29.68 -28.16
C GLY A 405 3.91 30.72 -27.83
N THR A 406 4.06 31.07 -26.56
CA THR A 406 5.14 31.95 -26.07
C THR A 406 5.97 31.22 -25.00
N ASP A 407 5.32 30.81 -23.91
CA ASP A 407 5.99 30.20 -22.78
C ASP A 407 6.13 28.67 -22.99
N TYR A 408 5.13 28.07 -23.64
CA TYR A 408 5.15 26.66 -24.00
C TYR A 408 4.40 26.40 -25.31
N THR A 409 4.67 25.24 -25.93
CA THR A 409 3.94 24.74 -27.10
C THR A 409 3.49 23.32 -26.85
N VAL A 410 2.38 22.91 -27.51
CA VAL A 410 1.82 21.55 -27.41
C VAL A 410 1.94 20.88 -28.77
N GLY A 411 2.68 19.76 -28.81
CA GLY A 411 2.78 18.88 -29.96
C GLY A 411 1.77 17.73 -29.89
N GLU A 412 1.87 16.79 -30.83
CA GLU A 412 1.01 15.59 -30.87
C GLU A 412 1.24 14.67 -29.66
N ALA A 413 2.49 14.57 -29.18
CA ALA A 413 2.91 13.69 -28.11
C ALA A 413 3.96 14.34 -27.20
N ALA A 414 3.94 15.67 -27.06
CA ALA A 414 4.89 16.39 -26.22
C ALA A 414 4.38 17.76 -25.81
N VAL A 415 4.91 18.27 -24.69
CA VAL A 415 4.82 19.67 -24.28
C VAL A 415 6.25 20.22 -24.27
N THR A 416 6.47 21.35 -24.97
CA THR A 416 7.79 22.00 -25.03
C THR A 416 7.74 23.31 -24.28
N PHE A 417 8.57 23.47 -23.27
CA PHE A 417 8.75 24.72 -22.52
C PHE A 417 9.87 25.54 -23.16
N SER A 418 9.64 26.87 -23.36
CA SER A 418 10.60 27.70 -24.05
C SER A 418 11.82 28.05 -23.19
N ALA A 419 12.95 28.25 -23.84
CA ALA A 419 14.18 28.75 -23.19
C ALA A 419 13.96 30.08 -22.47
N ASP A 420 13.14 30.97 -23.02
CA ASP A 420 12.83 32.29 -22.44
C ASP A 420 12.04 32.12 -21.12
N LEU A 421 11.05 31.24 -21.06
CA LEU A 421 10.34 30.93 -19.84
C LEU A 421 11.30 30.37 -18.79
N ILE A 422 12.06 29.33 -19.13
CA ILE A 422 13.03 28.71 -18.23
C ILE A 422 14.03 29.75 -17.73
N GLY A 423 14.54 30.59 -18.64
CA GLY A 423 15.47 31.69 -18.34
C GLY A 423 14.90 32.79 -17.47
N SER A 424 13.56 32.92 -17.34
CA SER A 424 12.93 33.84 -16.41
C SER A 424 13.04 33.42 -14.95
N TYR A 425 13.19 32.13 -14.68
CA TYR A 425 13.32 31.55 -13.34
C TYR A 425 14.78 31.23 -12.94
N ILE A 426 15.60 30.79 -13.92
CA ILE A 426 16.98 30.33 -13.67
C ILE A 426 17.95 30.95 -14.69
N SER A 427 19.22 31.01 -14.30
CA SER A 427 20.35 31.38 -15.18
C SER A 427 21.45 30.34 -15.01
N ALA A 428 22.47 30.36 -15.87
CA ALA A 428 23.62 29.48 -15.80
C ALA A 428 24.31 29.50 -14.42
N ASP A 429 24.28 30.63 -13.71
CA ASP A 429 24.93 30.84 -12.41
C ASP A 429 23.96 30.62 -11.22
N SER A 430 22.73 30.22 -11.46
CA SER A 430 21.76 29.94 -10.39
C SER A 430 22.21 28.76 -9.55
N ALA A 431 22.01 28.85 -8.23
CA ALA A 431 22.37 27.75 -7.31
C ALA A 431 21.51 26.50 -7.59
N PRO A 432 21.98 25.28 -7.29
CA PRO A 432 21.16 24.08 -7.37
C PRO A 432 19.92 24.16 -6.47
N GLY A 433 18.78 23.68 -6.98
CA GLY A 433 17.51 23.64 -6.26
C GLY A 433 16.31 23.53 -7.19
N VAL A 434 15.11 23.37 -6.61
CA VAL A 434 13.83 23.46 -7.31
C VAL A 434 13.44 24.93 -7.36
N TYR A 435 13.13 25.45 -8.54
CA TYR A 435 12.84 26.87 -8.76
C TYR A 435 11.38 27.15 -9.03
N GLU A 436 10.68 26.19 -9.67
CA GLU A 436 9.29 26.34 -10.00
C GLU A 436 8.61 24.97 -10.10
N THR A 437 7.29 24.95 -9.89
CA THR A 437 6.44 23.78 -10.12
C THR A 437 5.27 24.19 -11.02
N PHE A 438 5.29 23.75 -12.25
CA PHE A 438 4.22 23.98 -13.20
C PHE A 438 3.13 22.94 -13.03
N THR A 439 1.87 23.37 -13.02
CA THR A 439 0.70 22.47 -13.02
C THR A 439 0.07 22.46 -14.40
N LEU A 440 -0.05 21.27 -14.99
CA LEU A 440 -0.71 21.02 -16.27
C LEU A 440 -2.13 20.57 -16.03
N THR A 441 -3.10 21.30 -16.54
CA THR A 441 -4.53 20.99 -16.45
C THR A 441 -5.05 20.52 -17.80
N PHE A 442 -5.80 19.42 -17.80
CA PHE A 442 -6.33 18.77 -18.99
C PHE A 442 -7.85 18.82 -19.03
N SER A 443 -8.43 18.55 -20.20
CA SER A 443 -9.88 18.62 -20.44
C SER A 443 -10.70 17.69 -19.56
N ALA A 444 -10.17 16.50 -19.20
CA ALA A 444 -10.83 15.52 -18.34
C ALA A 444 -9.89 14.67 -17.47
N ALA A 445 -8.58 14.74 -17.69
CA ALA A 445 -7.58 13.97 -16.93
C ALA A 445 -7.27 14.60 -15.57
N ALA A 446 -6.57 13.83 -14.71
CA ALA A 446 -5.90 14.39 -13.54
C ALA A 446 -4.89 15.45 -13.95
N SER A 447 -4.77 16.52 -13.16
CA SER A 447 -3.68 17.49 -13.34
C SER A 447 -2.36 16.83 -12.96
N THR A 448 -1.30 17.17 -13.71
CA THR A 448 0.07 16.70 -13.42
C THR A 448 0.99 17.86 -13.13
N THR A 449 2.10 17.60 -12.48
CA THR A 449 3.09 18.62 -12.12
C THR A 449 4.42 18.37 -12.81
N ILE A 450 5.12 19.47 -13.14
CA ILE A 450 6.47 19.45 -13.69
C ILE A 450 7.33 20.40 -12.86
N GLN A 451 8.43 19.90 -12.29
CA GLN A 451 9.36 20.74 -11.53
C GLN A 451 10.51 21.24 -12.40
N LEU A 452 10.82 22.53 -12.32
CA LEU A 452 12.02 23.15 -12.89
C LEU A 452 13.16 23.05 -11.88
N VAL A 453 14.20 22.30 -12.22
CA VAL A 453 15.31 21.97 -11.33
C VAL A 453 16.63 22.43 -11.94
N GLN A 454 17.32 23.31 -11.23
CA GLN A 454 18.74 23.59 -11.49
C GLN A 454 19.56 22.57 -10.69
N TRP A 455 20.47 21.85 -11.35
CA TRP A 455 21.20 20.77 -10.69
C TRP A 455 22.70 20.82 -10.95
N ASP A 456 23.47 20.21 -10.07
CA ASP A 456 24.88 19.91 -10.24
C ASP A 456 25.16 18.54 -9.58
N THR A 457 26.37 18.03 -9.72
CA THR A 457 26.76 16.75 -9.14
C THR A 457 26.73 16.81 -7.61
N PRO A 458 25.93 15.96 -6.92
CA PRO A 458 25.91 15.88 -5.46
C PRO A 458 27.29 15.55 -4.88
N VAL A 459 27.59 16.08 -3.70
CA VAL A 459 28.89 15.90 -3.05
C VAL A 459 28.75 15.16 -1.74
N LEU A 460 29.44 14.04 -1.58
CA LEU A 460 29.54 13.35 -0.30
C LEU A 460 30.43 14.16 0.65
N ALA A 461 29.96 14.43 1.84
CA ALA A 461 30.73 15.13 2.86
C ALA A 461 31.98 14.33 3.31
N SER A 462 31.93 13.01 3.17
CA SER A 462 33.07 12.11 3.37
C SER A 462 32.97 10.91 2.45
N THR A 463 34.12 10.49 1.91
CA THR A 463 34.26 9.26 1.11
C THR A 463 34.76 8.06 1.92
N SER A 464 34.97 8.24 3.22
CA SER A 464 35.38 7.18 4.15
C SER A 464 34.79 7.43 5.52
N GLY A 465 34.50 6.37 6.26
CA GLY A 465 33.96 6.42 7.61
C GLY A 465 34.14 5.10 8.34
N SER A 466 33.69 5.06 9.59
CA SER A 466 33.64 3.85 10.42
C SER A 466 32.17 3.52 10.69
N ALA A 467 31.79 2.28 10.42
CA ALA A 467 30.50 1.76 10.79
C ALA A 467 30.61 0.93 12.07
N THR A 468 29.56 0.96 12.90
CA THR A 468 29.41 0.10 14.08
C THR A 468 28.33 -0.92 13.80
N ALA A 469 28.63 -2.20 13.99
CA ALA A 469 27.64 -3.25 13.80
C ALA A 469 26.41 -3.03 14.70
N GLY A 470 25.22 -3.17 14.16
CA GLY A 470 23.95 -2.93 14.86
C GLY A 470 23.58 -1.44 15.05
N SER A 471 24.25 -0.53 14.32
CA SER A 471 23.94 0.89 14.34
C SER A 471 23.85 1.44 12.92
N ASP A 472 23.02 2.46 12.73
CA ASP A 472 22.88 3.15 11.45
C ASP A 472 24.18 3.86 11.05
N LEU A 473 24.47 3.88 9.75
CA LEU A 473 25.56 4.63 9.16
C LEU A 473 25.00 5.85 8.41
N SER A 474 25.13 7.02 9.01
CA SER A 474 24.81 8.29 8.35
C SER A 474 25.88 8.67 7.35
N ILE A 475 25.47 8.92 6.10
CA ILE A 475 26.34 9.44 5.03
C ILE A 475 25.83 10.82 4.62
N PRO A 476 26.42 11.92 5.14
CA PRO A 476 25.99 13.26 4.78
C PRO A 476 26.28 13.54 3.30
N VAL A 477 25.27 14.05 2.59
CA VAL A 477 25.35 14.44 1.18
C VAL A 477 24.99 15.91 1.07
N GLU A 478 25.79 16.68 0.34
CA GLU A 478 25.42 17.99 -0.15
C GLU A 478 24.66 17.81 -1.45
N TRP A 479 23.34 17.91 -1.37
CA TRP A 479 22.45 17.79 -2.50
C TRP A 479 22.61 18.98 -3.46
N LYS A 480 22.51 18.71 -4.73
CA LYS A 480 22.68 19.71 -5.79
C LYS A 480 21.50 19.63 -6.78
N GLY A 481 20.31 19.96 -6.31
CA GLY A 481 19.06 19.87 -7.05
C GLY A 481 17.99 19.16 -6.23
N LEU A 482 17.55 17.98 -6.68
CA LEU A 482 16.68 17.12 -5.87
C LEU A 482 17.47 16.47 -4.73
N ASP A 483 16.83 16.27 -3.60
CA ASP A 483 17.40 15.67 -2.40
C ASP A 483 16.97 14.21 -2.21
N THR A 484 16.83 13.49 -3.31
CA THR A 484 16.33 12.11 -3.35
C THR A 484 17.37 11.16 -3.89
N VAL A 485 17.52 10.00 -3.25
CA VAL A 485 18.37 8.88 -3.70
C VAL A 485 17.48 7.78 -4.29
N ALA A 486 17.73 7.40 -5.53
CA ALA A 486 16.98 6.33 -6.20
C ALA A 486 17.34 4.95 -5.66
N ALA A 487 18.63 4.66 -5.47
CA ALA A 487 19.12 3.38 -4.94
C ALA A 487 20.52 3.49 -4.35
N VAL A 488 20.86 2.56 -3.45
CA VAL A 488 22.19 2.41 -2.86
C VAL A 488 22.71 1.00 -3.11
N LYS A 489 23.95 0.91 -3.61
CA LYS A 489 24.66 -0.34 -3.77
C LYS A 489 25.73 -0.46 -2.69
N MET A 490 25.62 -1.48 -1.82
CA MET A 490 26.61 -1.79 -0.80
C MET A 490 27.32 -3.11 -1.11
N VAL A 491 28.65 -3.06 -1.18
CA VAL A 491 29.49 -4.23 -1.46
C VAL A 491 30.70 -4.27 -0.53
N THR A 492 31.13 -5.48 -0.17
CA THR A 492 32.38 -5.73 0.52
C THR A 492 33.57 -5.55 -0.44
N ASN A 493 34.78 -5.51 0.10
CA ASN A 493 36.02 -5.38 -0.69
C ASN A 493 36.25 -6.51 -1.70
N ASN A 494 35.65 -7.67 -1.49
CA ASN A 494 35.68 -8.80 -2.45
C ASN A 494 34.52 -8.82 -3.45
N GLY A 495 33.68 -7.76 -3.44
CA GLY A 495 32.55 -7.64 -4.37
C GLY A 495 31.27 -8.36 -3.94
N THR A 496 31.22 -8.94 -2.74
CA THR A 496 30.00 -9.55 -2.21
C THR A 496 29.04 -8.45 -1.75
N TYR A 497 27.76 -8.54 -2.11
CA TYR A 497 26.74 -7.61 -1.64
C TYR A 497 26.52 -7.77 -0.13
N LEU A 498 26.36 -6.65 0.56
CA LEU A 498 25.88 -6.65 1.93
C LEU A 498 24.36 -6.80 1.90
N VAL A 499 23.86 -7.73 2.67
CA VAL A 499 22.44 -7.97 2.88
C VAL A 499 22.16 -8.10 4.36
N ASP A 500 21.03 -7.64 4.79
CA ASP A 500 20.46 -7.90 6.12
C ASP A 500 19.16 -8.76 5.95
N ASP A 501 18.46 -9.00 7.03
CA ASP A 501 17.24 -9.82 7.00
C ASP A 501 16.13 -9.23 6.11
N TRP A 502 16.13 -7.93 5.92
CA TRP A 502 15.17 -7.24 5.06
C TRP A 502 15.66 -7.08 3.63
N THR A 503 16.89 -6.59 3.44
CA THR A 503 17.41 -6.24 2.11
C THR A 503 17.76 -7.43 1.24
N GLN A 504 17.85 -8.65 1.80
CA GLN A 504 18.00 -9.87 1.00
C GLN A 504 16.88 -10.06 -0.03
N TYR A 505 15.70 -9.54 0.23
CA TYR A 505 14.55 -9.59 -0.69
C TYR A 505 14.57 -8.47 -1.74
N LEU A 506 15.39 -7.45 -1.56
CA LEU A 506 15.48 -6.28 -2.43
C LEU A 506 16.58 -6.39 -3.50
N GLY A 507 17.27 -7.52 -3.57
CA GLY A 507 18.37 -7.74 -4.52
C GLY A 507 19.64 -6.96 -4.19
N PRO A 508 20.56 -6.81 -5.17
CA PRO A 508 21.89 -6.23 -4.92
C PRO A 508 21.90 -4.71 -4.73
N LEU A 509 20.83 -4.00 -5.08
CA LEU A 509 20.69 -2.58 -4.85
C LEU A 509 19.68 -2.39 -3.73
N GLN A 510 20.12 -1.77 -2.66
CA GLN A 510 19.30 -1.55 -1.49
C GLN A 510 18.58 -0.23 -1.60
N GLN A 511 17.36 -0.20 -1.11
CA GLN A 511 16.59 1.02 -0.97
C GLN A 511 17.32 2.00 -0.05
N ALA A 512 17.70 3.14 -0.57
CA ALA A 512 18.16 4.24 0.27
C ALA A 512 16.94 5.01 0.76
N ARG A 513 16.78 5.06 2.06
CA ARG A 513 15.84 6.00 2.67
C ARG A 513 16.54 7.34 2.85
N GLY A 514 16.45 8.19 1.83
CA GLY A 514 16.83 9.58 1.94
C GLY A 514 15.61 10.40 2.32
N VAL A 515 15.58 10.96 3.51
CA VAL A 515 14.58 11.95 3.90
C VAL A 515 15.30 13.27 4.05
N SER A 516 14.79 14.34 3.45
CA SER A 516 15.35 15.68 3.65
C SER A 516 15.40 15.97 5.17
N GLY A 517 16.60 16.18 5.69
CA GLY A 517 16.83 16.42 7.12
C GLY A 517 17.00 15.21 8.04
N PHE A 518 16.91 13.96 7.52
CA PHE A 518 17.23 12.76 8.29
C PHE A 518 18.36 11.96 7.65
N PRO A 519 19.26 11.38 8.44
CA PRO A 519 20.30 10.50 7.91
C PRO A 519 19.68 9.26 7.27
N CYS A 520 20.29 8.75 6.19
CA CYS A 520 19.94 7.43 5.66
C CYS A 520 20.09 6.38 6.78
N LYS A 521 19.02 5.71 7.14
CA LYS A 521 19.04 4.60 8.09
C LYS A 521 19.31 3.29 7.37
#